data_d3baea57d6ad989c1d3672070dfaba89
#
_entry.id   d3baea57d6ad989c1d3672070dfaba89
#
_cell.length_a   1.000
_cell.length_b   1.000
_cell.length_c   1.000
_cell.angle_alpha   90.00
_cell.angle_beta   90.00
_cell.angle_gamma   90.00
#
_symmetry.space_group_name_H-M   'P 1'
#
loop_
_entity.id
_entity.type
_entity.pdbx_description
1 polymer ?
#
loop_
_entity_poly.entity_id
_entity_poly.type
_entity_poly.pdbx_seq_one_letter_code
_entity_poly.pdbx_strand_id
1 'polypeptide(L)' 'MSTVDHIEALKNKHATLEHAIRQETTRPHPDDDALCSLKKRKLMLKDQIVRLSEPTSH' A
#
# COMPACT_ATOMS: atom_id res chain seq x y z
N MET A 1 1.43 9.42 19.63
CA MET A 1 0.62 8.68 18.68
C MET A 1 0.52 7.22 19.07
N SER A 2 -0.64 6.66 18.99
CA SER A 2 -0.82 5.27 19.34
C SER A 2 -0.50 4.39 18.11
N THR A 3 -0.26 3.13 18.38
CA THR A 3 -0.03 2.15 17.31
C THR A 3 -1.24 2.06 16.39
N VAL A 4 -2.44 2.18 16.95
CA VAL A 4 -3.67 2.14 16.18
C VAL A 4 -3.71 3.28 15.16
N ASP A 5 -3.36 4.48 15.59
CA ASP A 5 -3.33 5.63 14.68
C ASP A 5 -2.33 5.43 13.56
N HIS A 6 -1.18 4.85 13.89
CA HIS A 6 -0.16 4.58 12.90
C HIS A 6 -0.62 3.55 11.88
N ILE A 7 -1.27 2.49 12.35
CA ILE A 7 -1.83 1.46 11.47
C ILE A 7 -2.90 2.03 10.56
N GLU A 8 -3.77 2.87 11.10
CA GLU A 8 -4.81 3.50 10.29
C GLU A 8 -4.22 4.39 9.20
N ALA A 9 -3.19 5.15 9.53
CA ALA A 9 -2.51 5.98 8.55
C ALA A 9 -1.92 5.13 7.42
N LEU A 10 -1.31 4.00 7.78
CA LEU A 10 -0.76 3.09 6.77
C LEU A 10 -1.85 2.48 5.91
N LYS A 11 -2.98 2.10 6.52
CA LYS A 11 -4.10 1.56 5.77
C LYS A 11 -4.67 2.58 4.79
N ASN A 12 -4.74 3.84 5.20
CA ASN A 12 -5.21 4.91 4.31
C ASN A 12 -4.26 5.09 3.13
N LYS A 13 -2.95 5.04 3.38
CA LYS A 13 -1.97 5.13 2.31
C LYS A 13 -2.09 3.93 1.37
N HIS A 14 -2.31 2.75 1.93
CA HIS A 14 -2.49 1.55 1.13
C HIS A 14 -3.71 1.68 0.22
N ALA A 15 -4.82 2.17 0.75
CA ALA A 15 -6.02 2.38 -0.03
C ALA A 15 -5.79 3.39 -1.16
N THR A 16 -5.06 4.47 -0.87
CA THR A 16 -4.72 5.47 -1.88
C THR A 16 -3.88 4.86 -3.00
N LEU A 17 -2.93 4.03 -2.64
CA LEU A 17 -2.09 3.35 -3.64
C LEU A 17 -2.91 2.37 -4.48
N GLU A 18 -3.82 1.65 -3.87
CA GLU A 18 -4.70 0.74 -4.62
C GLU A 18 -5.54 1.51 -5.63
N HIS A 19 -6.05 2.67 -5.22
CA HIS A 19 -6.83 3.52 -6.11
C HIS A 19 -5.97 4.00 -7.29
N ALA A 20 -4.74 4.43 -6.99
CA ALA A 20 -3.82 4.88 -8.03
C ALA A 20 -3.48 3.75 -9.01
N ILE A 21 -3.27 2.54 -8.50
CA ILE A 21 -3.01 1.38 -9.35
C ILE A 21 -4.20 1.12 -10.27
N ARG A 22 -5.40 1.18 -9.71
CA ARG A 22 -6.62 0.97 -10.48
C ARG A 22 -6.76 1.98 -11.61
N GLN A 23 -6.53 3.25 -11.30
CA GLN A 23 -6.60 4.30 -12.30
C GLN A 23 -5.56 4.11 -13.39
N GLU A 24 -4.34 3.75 -13.01
CA GLU A 24 -3.29 3.52 -13.98
C GLU A 24 -3.62 2.33 -14.89
N THR A 25 -4.19 1.28 -14.32
CA THR A 25 -4.55 0.08 -15.06
C THR A 25 -5.66 0.34 -16.07
N THR A 26 -6.56 1.30 -15.77
CA THR A 26 -7.68 1.60 -16.67
C THR A 26 -7.33 2.57 -17.78
N ARG A 27 -6.12 3.10 -17.80
CA ARG A 27 -5.69 3.96 -18.88
C ARG A 27 -5.55 3.19 -20.18
N PRO A 28 -5.78 3.83 -21.33
CA PRO A 28 -5.59 3.16 -22.62
C PRO A 28 -4.17 2.64 -22.81
N HIS A 29 -3.19 3.37 -22.27
CA HIS A 29 -1.78 2.98 -22.35
C HIS A 29 -1.18 3.03 -20.95
N PRO A 30 -1.36 1.97 -20.15
CA PRO A 30 -0.79 1.94 -18.81
C PRO A 30 0.73 2.00 -18.84
N ASP A 31 1.30 2.73 -17.89
CA ASP A 31 2.74 2.82 -17.75
C ASP A 31 3.20 1.70 -16.82
N ASP A 32 3.90 0.72 -17.40
CA ASP A 32 4.37 -0.43 -16.63
C ASP A 32 5.33 -0.03 -15.52
N ASP A 33 6.16 0.97 -15.76
CA ASP A 33 7.10 1.43 -14.74
C ASP A 33 6.36 2.05 -13.58
N ALA A 34 5.34 2.86 -13.87
CA ALA A 34 4.52 3.46 -12.83
C ALA A 34 3.78 2.39 -12.04
N LEU A 35 3.20 1.42 -12.73
CA LEU A 35 2.50 0.32 -12.09
C LEU A 35 3.43 -0.49 -11.19
N CYS A 36 4.62 -0.79 -11.67
CA CYS A 36 5.59 -1.54 -10.89
C CYS A 36 5.97 -0.78 -9.62
N SER A 37 6.20 0.51 -9.75
CA SER A 37 6.54 1.36 -8.62
C SER A 37 5.42 1.39 -7.59
N LEU A 38 4.18 1.56 -8.05
CA LEU A 38 3.02 1.59 -7.18
C LEU A 38 2.81 0.26 -6.47
N LYS A 39 2.98 -0.84 -7.19
CA LYS A 39 2.83 -2.17 -6.60
C LYS A 39 3.88 -2.44 -5.54
N LYS A 40 5.11 -1.99 -5.76
CA LYS A 40 6.16 -2.12 -4.76
C LYS A 40 5.83 -1.36 -3.49
N ARG A 41 5.35 -0.13 -3.64
CA ARG A 41 4.94 0.69 -2.48
C ARG A 41 3.80 0.03 -1.73
N LYS A 42 2.83 -0.50 -2.47
CA LYS A 42 1.70 -1.19 -1.86
C LYS A 42 2.18 -2.38 -1.03
N LEU A 43 3.07 -3.17 -1.57
CA LEU A 43 3.62 -4.32 -0.86
C LEU A 43 4.38 -3.91 0.40
N MET A 44 5.16 -2.84 0.32
CA MET A 44 5.89 -2.35 1.48
C MET A 44 4.93 -1.88 2.58
N LEU A 45 3.88 -1.16 2.20
CA LEU A 45 2.89 -0.72 3.17
C LEU A 45 2.15 -1.89 3.80
N LYS A 46 1.77 -2.85 2.98
CA LYS A 46 1.08 -4.03 3.47
C LYS A 46 1.96 -4.79 4.47
N ASP A 47 3.23 -4.92 4.14
CA ASP A 47 4.18 -5.59 5.03
C ASP A 47 4.27 -4.87 6.38
N GLN A 48 4.35 -3.54 6.35
CA GLN A 48 4.38 -2.76 7.57
C GLN A 48 3.11 -2.93 8.40
N ILE A 49 1.96 -2.92 7.73
CA ILE A 49 0.68 -3.11 8.42
C ILE A 49 0.64 -4.48 9.10
N VAL A 50 1.06 -5.51 8.39
CA VAL A 50 1.08 -6.86 8.94
C VAL A 50 2.00 -6.94 10.15
N ARG A 51 3.18 -6.36 10.05
CA ARG A 51 4.14 -6.39 11.16
C ARG A 51 3.62 -5.68 12.40
N LEU A 52 2.91 -4.58 12.20
CA LEU A 52 2.36 -3.84 13.33
C LEU A 52 1.13 -4.51 13.91
N SER A 53 0.37 -5.21 13.06
CA SER A 53 -0.86 -5.87 13.50
C SER A 53 -0.59 -7.21 14.18
N GLU A 54 0.51 -7.87 13.82
CA GLU A 54 0.84 -9.17 14.38
C GLU A 54 1.97 -9.05 15.38
N PRO A 55 1.70 -9.31 16.67
CA PRO A 55 2.74 -9.22 17.68
C PRO A 55 3.77 -10.34 17.57
N THR A 56 3.40 -11.44 16.97
CA THR A 56 4.33 -12.54 16.81
C THR A 56 4.91 -12.52 15.43
N SER A 57 6.05 -11.94 15.30
CA SER A 57 6.77 -12.12 14.06
C SER A 57 7.75 -13.25 14.26
N HIS A 58 7.81 -14.07 13.35
CA HIS A 58 8.73 -15.18 13.43
C HIS A 58 10.08 -14.84 12.88
#